data_826a2083d1bee4bfa5cef3434aa5ae7e
#
_entry.id   826a2083d1bee4bfa5cef3434aa5ae7e
#
_cell.length_a   1.000
_cell.length_b   1.000
_cell.length_c   1.000
_cell.angle_alpha   90.00
_cell.angle_beta   90.00
_cell.angle_gamma   90.00
#
_symmetry.space_group_name_H-M   'P 1'
#
loop_
_entity.id
_entity.type
_entity.pdbx_description
1 polymer ?
#
loop_
_entity_poly.entity_id
_entity_poly.type
_entity_poly.pdbx_seq_one_letter_code
_entity_poly.pdbx_strand_id
1 'polypeptide(L)'
;LSDIQLRPCPLYAVNVEDPHRNTTFKNVELLNVDRKLLYSFQGAYDSRWYLTDIRQKIFNMNHPDKCFIHNIGQWHFDHIVYNKLQNKDYMLSENDSDKERTEKYNRLLLESRYSLCPSGSGPNSIRFWESLACGSIPVLLSDGLELPSHELWDESIVRVSERELHTLPMLLSNIDTEKENRMRENCIKLYEYYTTN
;
A
#
# COMPACT_ATOMS: atom_id res chain seq x y z
N LEU A 1 21.27 12.12 -26.24
CA LEU A 1 20.34 11.91 -25.11
C LEU A 1 18.87 11.72 -25.57
N SER A 2 18.60 11.67 -26.89
CA SER A 2 17.24 11.55 -27.47
C SER A 2 16.63 10.15 -27.37
N ASP A 3 17.37 9.13 -26.91
CA ASP A 3 16.95 7.73 -26.97
C ASP A 3 16.66 7.12 -25.58
N ILE A 4 16.62 7.94 -24.52
CA ILE A 4 16.27 7.47 -23.18
C ILE A 4 14.75 7.49 -23.05
N GLN A 5 14.13 6.30 -22.98
CA GLN A 5 12.73 6.15 -22.66
C GLN A 5 12.58 5.84 -21.17
N LEU A 6 11.90 6.72 -20.44
CA LEU A 6 11.48 6.45 -19.07
C LEU A 6 10.19 5.64 -19.11
N ARG A 7 10.15 4.55 -18.34
CA ARG A 7 8.95 3.74 -18.19
C ARG A 7 8.65 3.53 -16.70
N PRO A 8 7.41 3.64 -16.27
CA PRO A 8 7.03 3.27 -14.91
C PRO A 8 7.27 1.77 -14.70
N CYS A 9 7.72 1.41 -13.50
CA CYS A 9 7.95 0.02 -13.15
C CYS A 9 7.29 -0.33 -11.80
N PRO A 10 6.92 -1.60 -11.59
CA PRO A 10 6.49 -2.12 -10.30
C PRO A 10 7.58 -1.95 -9.22
N LEU A 11 7.15 -1.84 -7.98
CA LEU A 11 8.03 -1.99 -6.83
C LEU A 11 7.89 -3.40 -6.26
N TYR A 12 8.98 -3.92 -5.73
CA TYR A 12 9.01 -5.18 -5.02
C TYR A 12 8.08 -5.12 -3.79
N ALA A 13 7.10 -6.02 -3.73
CA ALA A 13 6.13 -6.09 -2.65
C ALA A 13 6.72 -6.85 -1.45
N VAL A 14 7.61 -6.19 -0.73
CA VAL A 14 8.50 -6.76 0.28
C VAL A 14 7.80 -7.73 1.23
N ASN A 15 6.65 -7.33 1.78
CA ASN A 15 5.97 -8.14 2.79
C ASN A 15 5.23 -9.36 2.20
N VAL A 16 5.02 -9.39 0.90
CA VAL A 16 4.34 -10.49 0.21
C VAL A 16 5.34 -11.43 -0.45
N GLU A 17 6.41 -10.88 -1.02
CA GLU A 17 7.39 -11.65 -1.80
C GLU A 17 8.51 -12.23 -0.93
N ASP A 18 8.93 -11.54 0.14
CA ASP A 18 9.99 -12.02 1.02
C ASP A 18 9.52 -13.21 1.86
N PRO A 19 10.14 -14.41 1.71
CA PRO A 19 9.77 -15.62 2.46
C PRO A 19 9.85 -15.47 3.98
N HIS A 20 10.67 -14.56 4.48
CA HIS A 20 10.82 -14.29 5.92
C HIS A 20 9.73 -13.36 6.47
N ARG A 21 9.04 -12.64 5.58
CA ARG A 21 8.02 -11.63 5.95
C ARG A 21 6.59 -12.03 5.59
N ASN A 22 6.41 -12.97 4.68
CA ASN A 22 5.11 -13.30 4.09
C ASN A 22 4.32 -14.39 4.83
N THR A 23 4.71 -14.77 6.04
CA THR A 23 4.08 -15.85 6.81
C THR A 23 2.56 -15.68 6.96
N THR A 24 2.10 -14.44 7.12
CA THR A 24 0.67 -14.10 7.26
C THR A 24 -0.14 -14.42 6.00
N PHE A 25 0.46 -14.42 4.82
CA PHE A 25 -0.23 -14.67 3.55
C PHE A 25 -0.15 -16.13 3.10
N LYS A 26 0.71 -16.96 3.74
CA LYS A 26 0.86 -18.38 3.39
C LYS A 26 -0.43 -19.15 3.68
N ASN A 27 -0.88 -19.92 2.70
CA ASN A 27 -2.07 -20.77 2.78
C ASN A 27 -3.39 -19.99 3.02
N VAL A 28 -3.43 -18.70 2.67
CA VAL A 28 -4.63 -17.87 2.73
C VAL A 28 -5.28 -17.82 1.36
N GLU A 29 -6.55 -18.16 1.28
CA GLU A 29 -7.37 -17.95 0.09
C GLU A 29 -7.78 -16.47 0.01
N LEU A 30 -6.93 -15.65 -0.62
CA LEU A 30 -7.01 -14.18 -0.60
C LEU A 30 -8.38 -13.63 -1.06
N LEU A 31 -9.08 -14.33 -1.95
CA LEU A 31 -10.41 -13.93 -2.43
C LEU A 31 -11.52 -14.20 -1.40
N ASN A 32 -11.31 -15.16 -0.48
CA ASN A 32 -12.30 -15.59 0.50
C ASN A 32 -12.08 -15.00 1.91
N VAL A 33 -11.14 -14.08 2.05
CA VAL A 33 -10.88 -13.42 3.34
C VAL A 33 -12.04 -12.53 3.75
N ASP A 34 -12.54 -12.73 4.99
CA ASP A 34 -13.52 -11.83 5.61
C ASP A 34 -12.85 -10.50 6.00
N ARG A 35 -13.06 -9.45 5.19
CA ARG A 35 -12.43 -8.15 5.36
C ARG A 35 -13.34 -7.21 6.13
N LYS A 36 -13.02 -7.00 7.40
CA LYS A 36 -13.86 -6.26 8.36
C LYS A 36 -13.72 -4.76 8.29
N LEU A 37 -12.56 -4.27 7.81
CA LEU A 37 -12.27 -2.85 7.70
C LEU A 37 -12.68 -2.33 6.32
N LEU A 38 -13.38 -1.20 6.29
CA LEU A 38 -13.67 -0.52 5.03
C LEU A 38 -12.36 -0.12 4.35
N TYR A 39 -11.51 0.62 5.05
CA TYR A 39 -10.16 0.91 4.58
C TYR A 39 -9.17 1.09 5.72
N SER A 40 -7.91 1.00 5.38
CA SER A 40 -6.83 1.23 6.34
C SER A 40 -5.69 2.08 5.77
N PHE A 41 -5.01 2.76 6.68
CA PHE A 41 -3.73 3.39 6.45
C PHE A 41 -2.89 3.36 7.72
N GLN A 42 -1.69 2.82 7.63
CA GLN A 42 -0.68 2.91 8.67
C GLN A 42 0.60 3.46 8.07
N GLY A 43 1.12 4.54 8.60
CA GLY A 43 2.33 5.16 8.05
C GLY A 43 2.78 6.35 8.86
N ALA A 44 3.84 7.02 8.40
CA ALA A 44 4.35 8.25 8.97
C ALA A 44 4.14 9.43 8.04
N TYR A 45 4.28 10.62 8.59
CA TYR A 45 4.38 11.86 7.83
C TYR A 45 5.42 12.78 8.46
N ASP A 46 6.26 13.35 7.60
CA ASP A 46 7.18 14.44 7.94
C ASP A 46 7.32 15.33 6.70
N SER A 47 7.00 16.60 6.82
CA SER A 47 7.00 17.57 5.70
C SER A 47 8.35 17.72 5.01
N ARG A 48 9.44 17.28 5.63
CA ARG A 48 10.80 17.34 5.06
C ARG A 48 11.08 16.24 4.04
N TRP A 49 10.37 15.11 4.15
CA TRP A 49 10.70 13.89 3.41
C TRP A 49 9.61 13.42 2.46
N TYR A 50 8.37 13.88 2.67
CA TYR A 50 7.23 13.43 1.88
C TYR A 50 6.89 14.43 0.77
N LEU A 51 6.54 13.89 -0.40
CA LEU A 51 6.31 14.65 -1.63
C LEU A 51 5.17 15.67 -1.48
N THR A 52 4.10 15.25 -0.80
CA THR A 52 2.90 16.07 -0.57
C THR A 52 2.42 15.96 0.87
N ASP A 53 1.43 16.76 1.25
CA ASP A 53 0.80 16.73 2.57
C ASP A 53 -0.38 15.74 2.67
N ILE A 54 -0.58 14.89 1.67
CA ILE A 54 -1.73 13.97 1.60
C ILE A 54 -1.83 13.07 2.84
N ARG A 55 -0.70 12.59 3.37
CA ARG A 55 -0.69 11.76 4.57
C ARG A 55 -1.14 12.52 5.81
N GLN A 56 -0.74 13.78 5.96
CA GLN A 56 -1.22 14.64 7.04
C GLN A 56 -2.72 14.86 6.93
N LYS A 57 -3.22 15.09 5.72
CA LYS A 57 -4.65 15.24 5.46
C LYS A 57 -5.42 13.96 5.82
N ILE A 58 -4.88 12.77 5.47
CA ILE A 58 -5.46 11.48 5.89
C ILE A 58 -5.52 11.40 7.41
N PHE A 59 -4.46 11.73 8.15
CA PHE A 59 -4.47 11.64 9.61
C PHE A 59 -5.42 12.64 10.28
N ASN A 60 -5.70 13.78 9.64
CA ASN A 60 -6.50 14.86 10.21
C ASN A 60 -7.98 14.83 9.81
N MET A 61 -8.36 14.04 8.79
CA MET A 61 -9.76 13.96 8.38
C MET A 61 -10.58 13.06 9.33
N ASN A 62 -11.89 13.25 9.33
CA ASN A 62 -12.81 12.33 10.00
C ASN A 62 -12.97 11.05 9.19
N HIS A 63 -12.87 9.90 9.86
CA HIS A 63 -13.05 8.59 9.26
C HIS A 63 -14.33 7.95 9.79
N PRO A 64 -15.08 7.22 8.93
CA PRO A 64 -16.22 6.45 9.41
C PRO A 64 -15.78 5.27 10.27
N ASP A 65 -16.76 4.64 10.94
CA ASP A 65 -16.52 3.38 11.64
C ASP A 65 -15.94 2.31 10.70
N LYS A 66 -15.23 1.35 11.27
CA LYS A 66 -14.56 0.27 10.55
C LYS A 66 -13.43 0.76 9.62
N CYS A 67 -12.77 1.85 9.96
CA CYS A 67 -11.52 2.29 9.33
C CYS A 67 -10.38 2.20 10.35
N PHE A 68 -9.18 1.90 9.86
CA PHE A 68 -7.99 1.89 10.70
C PHE A 68 -6.97 2.90 10.14
N ILE A 69 -6.73 3.98 10.89
CA ILE A 69 -5.77 5.02 10.54
C ILE A 69 -4.79 5.18 11.68
N HIS A 70 -3.52 4.95 11.40
CA HIS A 70 -2.48 5.00 12.44
C HIS A 70 -1.24 5.74 11.93
N ASN A 71 -0.89 6.81 12.65
CA ASN A 71 0.37 7.51 12.47
C ASN A 71 1.44 6.86 13.36
N ILE A 72 2.44 6.21 12.75
CA ILE A 72 3.55 5.55 13.47
C ILE A 72 4.64 6.54 13.94
N GLY A 73 4.49 7.83 13.64
CA GLY A 73 5.34 8.91 14.13
C GLY A 73 6.72 9.02 13.47
N GLN A 74 7.33 7.91 13.12
CA GLN A 74 8.68 7.88 12.53
C GLN A 74 8.69 7.18 11.17
N TRP A 75 9.51 7.68 10.27
CA TRP A 75 9.74 7.03 8.99
C TRP A 75 10.53 5.72 9.20
N HIS A 76 9.92 4.62 8.78
CA HIS A 76 10.50 3.28 8.97
C HIS A 76 11.93 3.15 8.41
N PHE A 77 12.24 3.85 7.32
CA PHE A 77 13.56 3.82 6.70
C PHE A 77 14.64 4.60 7.45
N ASP A 78 14.27 5.50 8.34
CA ASP A 78 15.25 6.32 9.07
C ASP A 78 16.18 5.45 9.92
N HIS A 79 15.65 4.45 10.60
CA HIS A 79 16.43 3.54 11.43
C HIS A 79 16.99 2.32 10.67
N ILE A 80 16.29 1.82 9.68
CA ILE A 80 16.66 0.55 9.03
C ILE A 80 17.59 0.77 7.83
N VAL A 81 17.39 1.80 7.03
CA VAL A 81 18.20 2.02 5.82
C VAL A 81 19.35 2.98 6.12
N TYR A 82 19.08 4.16 6.67
CA TYR A 82 20.14 5.16 6.85
C TYR A 82 21.12 4.79 7.96
N ASN A 83 20.64 4.33 9.11
CA ASN A 83 21.56 3.91 10.20
C ASN A 83 22.39 2.67 9.82
N LYS A 84 21.85 1.76 9.01
CA LYS A 84 22.58 0.56 8.54
C LYS A 84 23.63 0.90 7.47
N LEU A 85 23.35 1.82 6.57
CA LEU A 85 24.32 2.25 5.55
C LEU A 85 25.45 3.08 6.14
N GLN A 86 25.20 3.80 7.24
CA GLN A 86 26.18 4.65 7.89
C GLN A 86 26.99 3.94 8.98
N ASN A 87 26.41 2.94 9.67
CA ASN A 87 27.08 2.16 10.70
C ASN A 87 27.30 0.72 10.20
N LYS A 88 28.51 0.44 9.71
CA LYS A 88 28.95 -0.89 9.22
C LYS A 88 28.85 -2.02 10.26
N ASP A 89 28.70 -1.70 11.55
CA ASP A 89 28.65 -2.65 12.66
C ASP A 89 27.21 -3.03 13.08
N TYR A 90 26.18 -2.56 12.37
CA TYR A 90 24.81 -2.90 12.70
C TYR A 90 24.46 -4.27 12.09
N MET A 91 24.68 -5.33 12.87
CA MET A 91 24.18 -6.66 12.54
C MET A 91 22.65 -6.63 12.48
N LEU A 92 22.10 -7.10 11.36
CA LEU A 92 20.66 -7.31 11.13
C LEU A 92 20.16 -8.43 12.07
N SER A 93 20.00 -8.16 13.35
CA SER A 93 19.08 -8.96 14.13
C SER A 93 17.66 -8.44 13.78
N GLU A 94 16.87 -9.20 13.04
CA GLU A 94 15.43 -9.01 13.05
C GLU A 94 15.01 -9.18 14.52
N ASN A 95 14.84 -8.07 15.21
CA ASN A 95 14.30 -8.11 16.55
C ASN A 95 12.88 -8.66 16.48
N ASP A 96 12.47 -9.46 17.44
CA ASP A 96 11.09 -10.00 17.53
C ASP A 96 10.03 -8.89 17.36
N SER A 97 10.36 -7.67 17.77
CA SER A 97 9.52 -6.47 17.55
C SER A 97 9.31 -6.09 16.08
N ASP A 98 10.28 -6.35 15.18
CA ASP A 98 10.17 -6.03 13.76
C ASP A 98 9.30 -7.07 13.05
N LYS A 99 9.42 -8.32 13.44
CA LYS A 99 8.58 -9.41 12.97
C LYS A 99 7.12 -9.21 13.38
N GLU A 100 6.88 -8.88 14.64
CA GLU A 100 5.54 -8.60 15.15
C GLU A 100 4.89 -7.40 14.44
N ARG A 101 5.66 -6.34 14.17
CA ARG A 101 5.19 -5.17 13.39
C ARG A 101 4.83 -5.56 11.95
N THR A 102 5.66 -6.37 11.30
CA THR A 102 5.40 -6.88 9.96
C THR A 102 4.12 -7.71 9.92
N GLU A 103 3.95 -8.63 10.86
CA GLU A 103 2.74 -9.45 10.95
C GLU A 103 1.47 -8.62 11.20
N LYS A 104 1.52 -7.64 12.08
CA LYS A 104 0.41 -6.71 12.33
C LYS A 104 0.04 -5.93 11.07
N TYR A 105 1.04 -5.45 10.34
CA TYR A 105 0.81 -4.74 9.08
C TYR A 105 0.21 -5.66 8.01
N ASN A 106 0.73 -6.88 7.87
CA ASN A 106 0.21 -7.86 6.91
C ASN A 106 -1.25 -8.25 7.22
N ARG A 107 -1.58 -8.45 8.51
CA ARG A 107 -2.96 -8.68 8.95
C ARG A 107 -3.86 -7.50 8.62
N LEU A 108 -3.38 -6.28 8.82
CA LEU A 108 -4.12 -5.08 8.47
C LEU A 108 -4.48 -5.04 6.98
N LEU A 109 -3.55 -5.43 6.10
CA LEU A 109 -3.82 -5.55 4.66
C LEU A 109 -4.86 -6.64 4.37
N LEU A 110 -4.80 -7.81 5.03
CA LEU A 110 -5.78 -8.87 4.87
C LEU A 110 -7.18 -8.47 5.35
N GLU A 111 -7.26 -7.74 6.45
CA GLU A 111 -8.53 -7.34 7.06
C GLU A 111 -9.19 -6.13 6.38
N SER A 112 -8.47 -5.46 5.48
CA SER A 112 -8.95 -4.25 4.81
C SER A 112 -9.53 -4.56 3.43
N ARG A 113 -10.73 -4.04 3.16
CA ARG A 113 -11.34 -4.05 1.83
C ARG A 113 -10.52 -3.18 0.89
N TYR A 114 -10.15 -1.99 1.36
CA TYR A 114 -9.34 -1.03 0.62
C TYR A 114 -8.11 -0.61 1.44
N SER A 115 -7.00 -0.37 0.75
CA SER A 115 -5.77 0.14 1.36
C SER A 115 -5.43 1.52 0.78
N LEU A 116 -5.31 2.54 1.65
CA LEU A 116 -4.94 3.87 1.17
C LEU A 116 -3.44 3.89 0.81
N CYS A 117 -3.17 4.26 -0.42
CA CYS A 117 -1.84 4.28 -1.01
C CYS A 117 -1.44 5.73 -1.40
N PRO A 118 -1.20 6.59 -0.40
CA PRO A 118 -0.74 7.94 -0.67
C PRO A 118 0.73 7.95 -1.14
N SER A 119 1.11 9.02 -1.85
CA SER A 119 2.51 9.30 -2.14
C SER A 119 3.38 9.21 -0.88
N GLY A 120 4.64 8.82 -1.08
CA GLY A 120 5.68 8.81 -0.06
C GLY A 120 6.69 9.94 -0.29
N SER A 121 7.98 9.62 -0.17
CA SER A 121 9.06 10.50 -0.65
C SER A 121 9.12 10.58 -2.19
N GLY A 122 8.39 9.70 -2.86
CA GLY A 122 8.11 9.71 -4.28
C GLY A 122 6.65 9.37 -4.55
N PRO A 123 6.20 9.42 -5.82
CA PRO A 123 4.81 9.14 -6.17
C PRO A 123 4.45 7.66 -6.02
N ASN A 124 5.39 6.74 -6.19
CA ASN A 124 5.17 5.30 -6.06
C ASN A 124 5.34 4.83 -4.61
N SER A 125 4.61 3.81 -4.23
CA SER A 125 4.60 3.28 -2.86
C SER A 125 4.61 1.75 -2.87
N ILE A 126 5.50 1.15 -2.07
CA ILE A 126 5.55 -0.32 -1.87
C ILE A 126 4.17 -0.85 -1.45
N ARG A 127 3.46 -0.14 -0.58
CA ARG A 127 2.11 -0.51 -0.15
C ARG A 127 1.13 -0.70 -1.31
N PHE A 128 1.24 0.08 -2.36
CA PHE A 128 0.37 -0.06 -3.53
C PHE A 128 0.51 -1.47 -4.13
N TRP A 129 1.73 -1.94 -4.30
CA TRP A 129 2.03 -3.26 -4.85
C TRP A 129 1.72 -4.39 -3.86
N GLU A 130 2.00 -4.21 -2.57
CA GLU A 130 1.59 -5.15 -1.52
C GLU A 130 0.07 -5.29 -1.43
N SER A 131 -0.66 -4.20 -1.62
CA SER A 131 -2.13 -4.22 -1.60
C SER A 131 -2.71 -4.98 -2.79
N LEU A 132 -2.16 -4.78 -4.00
CA LEU A 132 -2.50 -5.60 -5.17
C LEU A 132 -2.27 -7.08 -4.90
N ALA A 133 -1.08 -7.44 -4.41
CA ALA A 133 -0.65 -8.80 -4.17
C ALA A 133 -1.55 -9.57 -3.19
N CYS A 134 -2.06 -8.91 -2.16
CA CYS A 134 -2.92 -9.54 -1.14
C CYS A 134 -4.41 -9.30 -1.37
N GLY A 135 -4.81 -8.67 -2.46
CA GLY A 135 -6.21 -8.39 -2.78
C GLY A 135 -6.89 -7.37 -1.86
N SER A 136 -6.14 -6.52 -1.16
CA SER A 136 -6.67 -5.30 -0.56
C SER A 136 -6.70 -4.22 -1.62
N ILE A 137 -7.88 -3.83 -2.11
CA ILE A 137 -7.98 -2.94 -3.27
C ILE A 137 -7.26 -1.62 -3.01
N PRO A 138 -6.23 -1.26 -3.81
CA PRO A 138 -5.51 -0.01 -3.60
C PRO A 138 -6.38 1.21 -3.89
N VAL A 139 -6.37 2.17 -2.98
CA VAL A 139 -6.85 3.53 -3.24
C VAL A 139 -5.63 4.41 -3.53
N LEU A 140 -5.43 4.73 -4.79
CA LEU A 140 -4.31 5.54 -5.23
C LEU A 140 -4.58 7.01 -4.90
N LEU A 141 -3.77 7.56 -4.01
CA LEU A 141 -3.77 8.95 -3.54
C LEU A 141 -2.40 9.57 -3.87
N SER A 142 -2.09 9.60 -5.15
CA SER A 142 -0.83 10.12 -5.67
C SER A 142 -1.05 10.62 -7.10
N ASP A 143 -1.32 11.91 -7.25
CA ASP A 143 -1.66 12.51 -8.54
C ASP A 143 -0.51 12.42 -9.56
N GLY A 144 0.73 12.33 -9.10
CA GLY A 144 1.93 12.23 -9.93
C GLY A 144 2.37 10.81 -10.28
N LEU A 145 1.63 9.76 -9.88
CA LEU A 145 2.02 8.38 -10.21
C LEU A 145 1.51 7.97 -11.58
N GLU A 146 2.44 7.70 -12.48
CA GLU A 146 2.18 6.99 -13.73
C GLU A 146 2.30 5.48 -13.49
N LEU A 147 1.28 4.72 -13.86
CA LEU A 147 1.28 3.26 -13.77
C LEU A 147 1.79 2.64 -15.08
N PRO A 148 2.45 1.47 -15.02
CA PRO A 148 2.82 0.74 -16.22
C PRO A 148 1.55 0.38 -17.02
N SER A 149 1.67 0.32 -18.34
CA SER A 149 0.52 0.14 -19.22
C SER A 149 -0.16 -1.22 -19.03
N HIS A 150 -1.44 -1.21 -18.67
CA HIS A 150 -2.31 -2.39 -18.62
C HIS A 150 -3.77 -1.98 -18.65
N GLU A 151 -4.62 -2.77 -19.32
CA GLU A 151 -6.06 -2.47 -19.49
C GLU A 151 -6.89 -2.62 -18.20
N LEU A 152 -6.45 -3.45 -17.25
CA LEU A 152 -7.21 -3.74 -16.03
C LEU A 152 -7.10 -2.67 -14.94
N TRP A 153 -6.27 -1.64 -15.07
CA TRP A 153 -6.07 -0.68 -13.98
C TRP A 153 -7.35 -0.03 -13.48
N ASP A 154 -8.20 0.41 -14.39
CA ASP A 154 -9.43 1.13 -14.03
C ASP A 154 -10.50 0.22 -13.39
N GLU A 155 -10.35 -1.10 -13.58
CA GLU A 155 -11.20 -2.12 -12.96
C GLU A 155 -10.58 -2.80 -11.74
N SER A 156 -9.41 -2.34 -11.30
CA SER A 156 -8.66 -2.97 -10.20
C SER A 156 -8.44 -2.05 -9.03
N ILE A 157 -8.32 -0.76 -9.26
CA ILE A 157 -7.96 0.21 -8.22
C ILE A 157 -8.98 1.34 -8.15
N VAL A 158 -8.98 2.06 -7.04
CA VAL A 158 -9.71 3.31 -6.89
C VAL A 158 -8.73 4.47 -7.02
N ARG A 159 -8.95 5.39 -7.96
CA ARG A 159 -8.16 6.61 -8.08
C ARG A 159 -8.91 7.77 -7.45
N VAL A 160 -8.28 8.48 -6.54
CA VAL A 160 -8.83 9.69 -5.92
C VAL A 160 -7.75 10.75 -5.95
N SER A 161 -8.05 11.90 -6.53
CA SER A 161 -7.13 13.05 -6.49
C SER A 161 -6.87 13.46 -5.04
N GLU A 162 -5.64 13.84 -4.73
CA GLU A 162 -5.26 14.31 -3.40
C GLU A 162 -6.11 15.50 -2.92
N ARG A 163 -6.68 16.27 -3.86
CA ARG A 163 -7.59 17.41 -3.57
C ARG A 163 -8.99 16.94 -3.20
N GLU A 164 -9.39 15.76 -3.65
CA GLU A 164 -10.72 15.19 -3.45
C GLU A 164 -10.77 14.13 -2.33
N LEU A 165 -9.73 14.07 -1.51
CA LEU A 165 -9.63 13.11 -0.40
C LEU A 165 -10.91 13.04 0.46
N HIS A 166 -11.60 14.18 0.65
CA HIS A 166 -12.82 14.27 1.46
C HIS A 166 -13.98 13.42 0.90
N THR A 167 -13.98 13.10 -0.40
CA THR A 167 -15.03 12.27 -1.04
C THR A 167 -14.83 10.78 -0.78
N LEU A 168 -13.63 10.37 -0.36
CA LEU A 168 -13.20 8.98 -0.25
C LEU A 168 -14.17 8.08 0.54
N PRO A 169 -14.65 8.43 1.74
CA PRO A 169 -15.50 7.53 2.51
C PRO A 169 -16.81 7.21 1.78
N MET A 170 -17.44 8.22 1.20
CA MET A 170 -18.67 8.07 0.44
C MET A 170 -18.44 7.25 -0.84
N LEU A 171 -17.37 7.53 -1.56
CA LEU A 171 -17.03 6.82 -2.79
C LEU A 171 -16.85 5.32 -2.54
N LEU A 172 -16.07 4.95 -1.52
CA LEU A 172 -15.82 3.54 -1.18
C LEU A 172 -17.05 2.82 -0.65
N SER A 173 -17.90 3.51 0.12
CA SER A 173 -19.14 2.93 0.65
C SER A 173 -20.19 2.65 -0.45
N ASN A 174 -20.11 3.33 -1.58
CA ASN A 174 -21.03 3.17 -2.71
C ASN A 174 -20.59 2.07 -3.71
N ILE A 175 -19.40 1.48 -3.54
CA ILE A 175 -18.98 0.34 -4.36
C ILE A 175 -19.73 -0.90 -3.87
N ASP A 176 -20.53 -1.50 -4.75
CA ASP A 176 -21.26 -2.73 -4.44
C ASP A 176 -20.32 -3.94 -4.33
N THR A 177 -20.80 -4.98 -3.68
CA THR A 177 -20.01 -6.18 -3.39
C THR A 177 -19.54 -6.91 -4.65
N GLU A 178 -20.35 -6.92 -5.70
CA GLU A 178 -19.99 -7.60 -6.94
C GLU A 178 -18.84 -6.89 -7.65
N LYS A 179 -18.92 -5.57 -7.75
CA LYS A 179 -17.85 -4.74 -8.28
C LYS A 179 -16.57 -4.87 -7.44
N GLU A 180 -16.69 -4.84 -6.10
CA GLU A 180 -15.55 -5.01 -5.21
C GLU A 180 -14.85 -6.36 -5.41
N ASN A 181 -15.61 -7.45 -5.55
CA ASN A 181 -15.03 -8.77 -5.77
C ASN A 181 -14.28 -8.83 -7.11
N ARG A 182 -14.86 -8.28 -8.20
CA ARG A 182 -14.17 -8.18 -9.50
C ARG A 182 -12.87 -7.36 -9.40
N MET A 183 -12.92 -6.22 -8.73
CA MET A 183 -11.74 -5.39 -8.51
C MET A 183 -10.64 -6.16 -7.77
N ARG A 184 -11.00 -6.92 -6.76
CA ARG A 184 -10.07 -7.74 -5.96
C ARG A 184 -9.40 -8.84 -6.79
N GLU A 185 -10.18 -9.56 -7.60
CA GLU A 185 -9.66 -10.55 -8.54
C GLU A 185 -8.68 -9.91 -9.53
N ASN A 186 -9.03 -8.75 -10.06
CA ASN A 186 -8.20 -8.03 -11.00
C ASN A 186 -6.91 -7.51 -10.35
N CYS A 187 -6.94 -7.11 -9.07
CA CYS A 187 -5.73 -6.76 -8.31
C CYS A 187 -4.71 -7.90 -8.33
N ILE A 188 -5.15 -9.11 -8.01
CA ILE A 188 -4.28 -10.29 -7.96
C ILE A 188 -3.75 -10.62 -9.36
N LYS A 189 -4.60 -10.62 -10.38
CA LYS A 189 -4.19 -10.85 -11.78
C LYS A 189 -3.15 -9.83 -12.25
N LEU A 190 -3.34 -8.54 -11.94
CA LEU A 190 -2.38 -7.50 -12.27
C LEU A 190 -1.04 -7.72 -11.58
N TYR A 191 -1.08 -8.06 -10.29
CA TYR A 191 0.14 -8.32 -9.55
C TYR A 191 0.91 -9.51 -10.14
N GLU A 192 0.23 -10.63 -10.40
CA GLU A 192 0.80 -11.81 -11.05
C GLU A 192 1.40 -11.47 -12.42
N TYR A 193 0.69 -10.69 -13.24
CA TYR A 193 1.20 -10.26 -14.55
C TYR A 193 2.55 -9.54 -14.45
N TYR A 194 2.72 -8.65 -13.47
CA TYR A 194 3.96 -7.89 -13.31
C TYR A 194 5.08 -8.62 -12.57
N THR A 195 4.80 -9.71 -11.88
CA THR A 195 5.80 -10.49 -11.15
C THR A 195 6.27 -11.73 -11.90
N THR A 196 5.51 -12.20 -12.90
CA THR A 196 5.84 -13.40 -13.68
C THR A 196 6.38 -13.11 -15.08
N ASN A 197 6.28 -11.89 -15.58
CA ASN A 197 6.78 -11.41 -16.87
C ASN A 197 7.87 -10.36 -16.68
#